data_7d1d16849cbb61ebf9ffcf6d318e437e
#
_entry.id   7d1d16849cbb61ebf9ffcf6d318e437e
#
_cell.length_a   1.000
_cell.length_b   1.000
_cell.length_c   1.000
_cell.angle_alpha   90.00
_cell.angle_beta   90.00
_cell.angle_gamma   90.00
#
_symmetry.space_group_name_H-M   'P 1'
#
loop_
_entity.id
_entity.type
_entity.pdbx_description
1 polymer ?
#
loop_
_entity_poly.entity_id
_entity_poly.type
_entity_poly.pdbx_seq_one_letter_code
_entity_poly.pdbx_strand_id
1 'polypeptide(L)'
;MGQKEDVKSAMNETLQTITNRRSIRLFTKEEVSEQAINLLLLAANEAPSAHNQQSWKFMVMRDRKKQELAQLVSSQSGKFPRPASTLLRMAARSISGAAVVIAIANTGDLIRHGTQLFKVEREMAHDFFRTMEIQSSAAAVQNLLLAATSLGLATVWLGILYLIKDQVLEFLGEPKGEFMAVVPVGYAATSSSGPQKQPLVAKARYLD
;
A
#
# COMPACT_ATOMS: atom_id res chain seq x y z
N MET A 1 29.38 -8.53 -18.00
CA MET A 1 28.16 -8.28 -18.82
C MET A 1 27.27 -9.50 -18.89
N GLY A 2 27.76 -10.75 -18.97
CA GLY A 2 26.99 -11.99 -19.13
C GLY A 2 25.93 -12.29 -18.05
N GLN A 3 26.26 -12.12 -16.76
CA GLN A 3 25.30 -12.48 -15.68
C GLN A 3 23.99 -11.65 -15.62
N LYS A 4 23.98 -10.42 -16.16
CA LYS A 4 22.75 -9.59 -16.22
C LYS A 4 21.83 -9.98 -17.38
N GLU A 5 22.38 -10.51 -18.45
CA GLU A 5 21.59 -10.99 -19.61
C GLU A 5 20.96 -12.35 -19.30
N ASP A 6 21.67 -13.27 -18.63
CA ASP A 6 21.15 -14.56 -18.21
C ASP A 6 19.98 -14.45 -17.23
N VAL A 7 20.03 -13.51 -16.28
CA VAL A 7 18.92 -13.27 -15.32
C VAL A 7 17.68 -12.69 -16.01
N LYS A 8 17.83 -11.85 -17.03
CA LYS A 8 16.70 -11.30 -17.78
C LYS A 8 15.97 -12.35 -18.63
N SER A 9 16.72 -13.28 -19.24
CA SER A 9 16.14 -14.36 -20.05
C SER A 9 15.38 -15.40 -19.23
N ALA A 10 15.68 -15.53 -17.94
CA ALA A 10 15.01 -16.43 -17.00
C ALA A 10 13.76 -15.82 -16.32
N MET A 11 13.41 -14.57 -16.59
CA MET A 11 12.25 -13.91 -15.96
C MET A 11 10.92 -14.35 -16.60
N ASN A 12 10.07 -14.98 -15.81
CA ASN A 12 8.67 -15.18 -16.16
C ASN A 12 7.84 -13.89 -15.97
N GLU A 13 6.57 -13.90 -16.37
CA GLU A 13 5.67 -12.74 -16.27
C GLU A 13 5.54 -12.17 -14.85
N THR A 14 5.51 -13.03 -13.84
CA THR A 14 5.45 -12.60 -12.43
C THR A 14 6.68 -11.80 -12.04
N LEU A 15 7.87 -12.30 -12.37
CA LEU A 15 9.13 -11.60 -12.07
C LEU A 15 9.26 -10.30 -12.87
N GLN A 16 8.77 -10.27 -14.10
CA GLN A 16 8.70 -9.06 -14.92
C GLN A 16 7.77 -8.02 -14.28
N THR A 17 6.59 -8.42 -13.80
CA THR A 17 5.66 -7.54 -13.09
C THR A 17 6.29 -6.95 -11.84
N ILE A 18 6.96 -7.77 -11.02
CA ILE A 18 7.67 -7.32 -9.81
C ILE A 18 8.75 -6.29 -10.15
N THR A 19 9.54 -6.55 -11.19
CA THR A 19 10.65 -5.66 -11.59
C THR A 19 10.16 -4.39 -12.28
N ASN A 20 9.01 -4.40 -12.94
CA ASN A 20 8.42 -3.26 -13.65
C ASN A 20 7.62 -2.32 -12.75
N ARG A 21 7.15 -2.80 -11.58
CA ARG A 21 6.36 -1.97 -10.67
C ARG A 21 7.11 -0.69 -10.28
N ARG A 22 6.42 0.44 -10.40
CA ARG A 22 6.93 1.77 -10.02
C ARG A 22 5.92 2.51 -9.15
N SER A 23 6.42 3.42 -8.31
CA SER A 23 5.59 4.37 -7.56
C SER A 23 5.31 5.59 -8.44
N ILE A 24 4.14 5.64 -9.03
CA ILE A 24 3.68 6.71 -9.93
C ILE A 24 2.74 7.63 -9.16
N ARG A 25 2.94 8.93 -9.27
CA ARG A 25 2.20 9.97 -8.52
C ARG A 25 1.40 10.90 -9.41
N LEU A 26 1.58 10.83 -10.72
CA LEU A 26 0.85 11.61 -11.73
C LEU A 26 0.07 10.66 -12.62
N PHE A 27 -1.23 10.89 -12.71
CA PHE A 27 -2.17 10.04 -13.40
C PHE A 27 -2.85 10.79 -14.55
N THR A 28 -3.29 10.04 -15.57
CA THR A 28 -4.15 10.56 -16.63
C THR A 28 -5.58 10.78 -16.12
N LYS A 29 -6.45 11.29 -16.99
CA LYS A 29 -7.89 11.43 -16.71
C LYS A 29 -8.69 10.16 -17.04
N GLU A 30 -8.04 9.14 -17.52
CA GLU A 30 -8.66 7.88 -17.92
C GLU A 30 -9.25 7.16 -16.70
N GLU A 31 -10.46 6.65 -16.85
CA GLU A 31 -11.17 5.93 -15.79
C GLU A 31 -10.66 4.49 -15.66
N VAL A 32 -10.62 4.00 -14.42
CA VAL A 32 -10.33 2.60 -14.13
C VAL A 32 -11.64 1.85 -14.01
N SER A 33 -11.78 0.77 -14.79
CA SER A 33 -13.00 -0.04 -14.82
C SER A 33 -13.27 -0.71 -13.46
N GLU A 34 -14.53 -0.95 -13.16
CA GLU A 34 -14.93 -1.68 -11.95
C GLU A 34 -14.37 -3.10 -11.92
N GLN A 35 -14.31 -3.76 -13.08
CA GLN A 35 -13.68 -5.06 -13.21
C GLN A 35 -12.21 -5.03 -12.79
N ALA A 36 -11.45 -4.03 -13.23
CA ALA A 36 -10.04 -3.89 -12.83
C ALA A 36 -9.92 -3.69 -11.32
N ILE A 37 -10.76 -2.84 -10.71
CA ILE A 37 -10.76 -2.64 -9.25
C ILE A 37 -11.05 -3.93 -8.51
N ASN A 38 -12.04 -4.72 -8.96
CA ASN A 38 -12.38 -6.00 -8.34
C ASN A 38 -11.21 -7.00 -8.42
N LEU A 39 -10.46 -7.01 -9.53
CA LEU A 39 -9.25 -7.83 -9.66
C LEU A 39 -8.14 -7.38 -8.69
N LEU A 40 -7.97 -6.07 -8.46
CA LEU A 40 -7.03 -5.56 -7.47
C LEU A 40 -7.40 -6.00 -6.05
N LEU A 41 -8.67 -5.90 -5.69
CA LEU A 41 -9.18 -6.29 -4.37
C LEU A 41 -9.06 -7.81 -4.16
N LEU A 42 -9.38 -8.60 -5.19
CA LEU A 42 -9.20 -10.04 -5.17
C LEU A 42 -7.73 -10.40 -4.92
N ALA A 43 -6.81 -9.84 -5.72
CA ALA A 43 -5.38 -10.11 -5.55
C ALA A 43 -4.87 -9.71 -4.16
N ALA A 44 -5.33 -8.58 -3.63
CA ALA A 44 -4.99 -8.16 -2.27
C ALA A 44 -5.51 -9.15 -1.22
N ASN A 45 -6.73 -9.66 -1.39
CA ASN A 45 -7.36 -10.59 -0.46
C ASN A 45 -6.73 -11.99 -0.47
N GLU A 46 -6.07 -12.38 -1.56
CA GLU A 46 -5.29 -13.62 -1.68
C GLU A 46 -3.93 -13.57 -0.96
N ALA A 47 -3.61 -12.50 -0.27
CA ALA A 47 -2.37 -12.42 0.50
C ALA A 47 -2.39 -13.39 1.69
N PRO A 48 -1.24 -13.97 2.05
CA PRO A 48 -1.14 -14.76 3.27
C PRO A 48 -1.36 -13.87 4.50
N SER A 49 -2.04 -14.40 5.50
CA SER A 49 -2.21 -13.72 6.78
C SER A 49 -1.99 -14.66 7.96
N ALA A 50 -1.49 -14.12 9.07
CA ALA A 50 -1.28 -14.90 10.28
C ALA A 50 -2.60 -15.53 10.73
N HIS A 51 -2.58 -16.85 10.96
CA HIS A 51 -3.75 -17.65 11.29
C HIS A 51 -4.93 -17.53 10.29
N ASN A 52 -4.66 -17.13 9.05
CA ASN A 52 -5.67 -16.83 8.04
C ASN A 52 -6.74 -15.83 8.53
N GLN A 53 -6.36 -14.90 9.42
CA GLN A 53 -7.30 -13.98 10.08
C GLN A 53 -7.82 -12.89 9.15
N GLN A 54 -7.05 -12.53 8.09
CA GLN A 54 -7.46 -11.55 7.07
C GLN A 54 -7.97 -10.24 7.69
N SER A 55 -7.24 -9.73 8.68
CA SER A 55 -7.60 -8.56 9.50
C SER A 55 -7.46 -7.23 8.75
N TRP A 56 -7.88 -7.18 7.51
CA TRP A 56 -7.85 -5.96 6.67
C TRP A 56 -9.24 -5.59 6.19
N LYS A 57 -9.41 -4.29 5.96
CA LYS A 57 -10.55 -3.72 5.25
C LYS A 57 -10.05 -2.88 4.10
N PHE A 58 -10.73 -2.97 2.96
CA PHE A 58 -10.48 -2.15 1.77
C PHE A 58 -11.60 -1.13 1.61
N MET A 59 -11.26 0.15 1.55
CA MET A 59 -12.18 1.25 1.28
C MET A 59 -11.86 1.86 -0.07
N VAL A 60 -12.76 1.69 -1.04
CA VAL A 60 -12.61 2.21 -2.41
C VAL A 60 -13.30 3.57 -2.50
N MET A 61 -12.58 4.58 -2.96
CA MET A 61 -13.06 5.95 -3.10
C MET A 61 -12.91 6.45 -4.51
N ARG A 62 -13.98 7.00 -5.05
CA ARG A 62 -14.05 7.68 -6.36
C ARG A 62 -14.59 9.09 -6.16
N ASP A 63 -14.55 9.89 -7.20
CA ASP A 63 -15.22 11.18 -7.37
C ASP A 63 -15.13 12.08 -6.13
N ARG A 64 -16.26 12.47 -5.59
CA ARG A 64 -16.36 13.38 -4.45
C ARG A 64 -15.62 12.86 -3.22
N LYS A 65 -15.75 11.57 -2.88
CA LYS A 65 -15.13 11.01 -1.66
C LYS A 65 -13.61 11.04 -1.72
N LYS A 66 -13.04 10.79 -2.89
CA LYS A 66 -11.60 10.93 -3.14
C LYS A 66 -11.14 12.39 -3.00
N GLN A 67 -11.93 13.36 -3.50
CA GLN A 67 -11.59 14.79 -3.38
C GLN A 67 -11.67 15.27 -1.93
N GLU A 68 -12.65 14.80 -1.17
CA GLU A 68 -12.76 15.08 0.26
C GLU A 68 -11.52 14.59 1.03
N LEU A 69 -11.03 13.37 0.73
CA LEU A 69 -9.78 12.86 1.32
C LEU A 69 -8.58 13.75 0.94
N ALA A 70 -8.47 14.13 -0.33
CA ALA A 70 -7.38 15.00 -0.79
C ALA A 70 -7.41 16.37 -0.07
N GLN A 71 -8.57 16.95 0.13
CA GLN A 71 -8.77 18.21 0.88
C GLN A 71 -8.38 18.03 2.36
N LEU A 72 -8.79 16.92 3.00
CA LEU A 72 -8.38 16.61 4.36
C LEU A 72 -6.86 16.56 4.47
N VAL A 73 -6.17 15.78 3.63
CA VAL A 73 -4.71 15.65 3.63
C VAL A 73 -4.03 17.00 3.39
N SER A 74 -4.55 17.81 2.46
CA SER A 74 -4.02 19.13 2.17
C SER A 74 -4.16 20.09 3.37
N SER A 75 -5.31 20.11 4.04
CA SER A 75 -5.57 20.97 5.20
C SER A 75 -4.67 20.62 6.40
N GLN A 76 -4.40 19.32 6.62
CA GLN A 76 -3.49 18.86 7.67
C GLN A 76 -2.02 19.20 7.41
N SER A 77 -1.63 19.37 6.13
CA SER A 77 -0.23 19.59 5.75
C SER A 77 0.39 20.83 6.42
N GLY A 78 -0.40 21.89 6.67
CA GLY A 78 0.06 23.12 7.33
C GLY A 78 0.49 22.95 8.78
N LYS A 79 0.12 21.84 9.44
CA LYS A 79 0.47 21.55 10.83
C LYS A 79 1.89 20.99 10.99
N PHE A 80 2.57 20.70 9.87
CA PHE A 80 3.88 20.06 9.89
C PHE A 80 4.96 20.94 9.27
N PRO A 81 6.19 20.94 9.79
CA PRO A 81 7.33 21.58 9.14
C PRO A 81 7.73 20.84 7.86
N ARG A 82 8.61 21.45 7.03
CA ARG A 82 9.26 20.75 5.92
C ARG A 82 10.26 19.70 6.45
N PRO A 83 10.40 18.53 5.76
CA PRO A 83 9.79 18.17 4.47
C PRO A 83 8.38 17.56 4.57
N ALA A 84 7.87 17.21 5.76
CA ALA A 84 6.61 16.49 5.92
C ALA A 84 5.42 17.21 5.28
N SER A 85 5.30 18.55 5.48
CA SER A 85 4.24 19.34 4.85
C SER A 85 4.26 19.27 3.31
N THR A 86 5.43 19.23 2.71
CA THR A 86 5.57 19.10 1.25
C THR A 86 5.13 17.72 0.76
N LEU A 87 5.52 16.67 1.47
CA LEU A 87 5.13 15.30 1.14
C LEU A 87 3.62 15.07 1.30
N LEU A 88 2.99 15.65 2.32
CA LEU A 88 1.52 15.60 2.49
C LEU A 88 0.81 16.31 1.33
N ARG A 89 1.27 17.50 0.90
CA ARG A 89 0.71 18.16 -0.29
C ARG A 89 0.88 17.36 -1.58
N MET A 90 2.03 16.69 -1.74
CA MET A 90 2.25 15.78 -2.87
C MET A 90 1.30 14.59 -2.81
N ALA A 91 1.07 14.01 -1.63
CA ALA A 91 0.11 12.94 -1.42
C ALA A 91 -1.32 13.39 -1.77
N ALA A 92 -1.75 14.57 -1.32
CA ALA A 92 -3.05 15.14 -1.66
C ALA A 92 -3.24 15.30 -3.18
N ARG A 93 -2.21 15.75 -3.90
CA ARG A 93 -2.25 15.85 -5.38
C ARG A 93 -2.37 14.47 -6.04
N SER A 94 -1.64 13.47 -5.56
CA SER A 94 -1.74 12.10 -6.07
C SER A 94 -3.13 11.51 -5.84
N ILE A 95 -3.72 11.73 -4.67
CA ILE A 95 -5.10 11.31 -4.33
C ILE A 95 -6.09 11.99 -5.28
N SER A 96 -6.04 13.31 -5.40
CA SER A 96 -6.96 14.08 -6.24
C SER A 96 -6.84 13.72 -7.72
N GLY A 97 -5.63 13.46 -8.21
CA GLY A 97 -5.35 13.20 -9.63
C GLY A 97 -5.61 11.76 -10.08
N ALA A 98 -5.68 10.79 -9.17
CA ALA A 98 -5.92 9.39 -9.52
C ALA A 98 -7.37 9.14 -9.96
N ALA A 99 -7.62 8.08 -10.73
CA ALA A 99 -8.98 7.66 -11.10
C ALA A 99 -9.74 7.13 -9.88
N VAL A 100 -9.07 6.31 -9.06
CA VAL A 100 -9.63 5.73 -7.83
C VAL A 100 -8.58 5.72 -6.73
N VAL A 101 -9.02 5.69 -5.48
CA VAL A 101 -8.14 5.53 -4.30
C VAL A 101 -8.64 4.35 -3.48
N ILE A 102 -7.74 3.45 -3.14
CA ILE A 102 -8.01 2.32 -2.26
C ILE A 102 -7.25 2.56 -0.96
N ALA A 103 -7.99 2.67 0.15
CA ALA A 103 -7.41 2.73 1.48
C ALA A 103 -7.50 1.37 2.17
N ILE A 104 -6.51 1.06 2.98
CA ILE A 104 -6.42 -0.20 3.72
C ILE A 104 -6.22 0.14 5.20
N ALA A 105 -7.05 -0.46 6.06
CA ALA A 105 -6.93 -0.39 7.50
C ALA A 105 -7.01 -1.79 8.11
N ASN A 106 -6.26 -2.02 9.18
CA ASN A 106 -6.39 -3.23 10.00
C ASN A 106 -7.55 -3.11 10.97
N THR A 107 -8.22 -4.23 11.23
CA THR A 107 -9.37 -4.29 12.14
C THR A 107 -8.98 -4.52 13.59
N GLY A 108 -7.77 -5.00 13.87
CA GLY A 108 -7.33 -5.44 15.20
C GLY A 108 -7.90 -6.80 15.63
N ASP A 109 -8.51 -7.55 14.71
CA ASP A 109 -9.12 -8.85 15.03
C ASP A 109 -8.09 -9.88 15.49
N LEU A 110 -6.94 -9.96 14.81
CA LEU A 110 -5.87 -10.87 15.19
C LEU A 110 -5.30 -10.51 16.57
N ILE A 111 -5.16 -9.21 16.86
CA ILE A 111 -4.69 -8.74 18.17
C ILE A 111 -5.66 -9.16 19.25
N ARG A 112 -6.98 -8.95 19.05
CA ARG A 112 -8.02 -9.31 20.03
C ARG A 112 -8.07 -10.80 20.29
N HIS A 113 -8.09 -11.62 19.24
CA HIS A 113 -8.15 -13.08 19.38
C HIS A 113 -6.83 -13.65 19.92
N GLY A 114 -5.72 -13.20 19.40
CA GLY A 114 -4.40 -13.73 19.75
C GLY A 114 -4.01 -13.45 21.21
N THR A 115 -4.27 -12.25 21.71
CA THR A 115 -3.97 -11.91 23.12
C THR A 115 -4.77 -12.72 24.12
N GLN A 116 -5.89 -13.31 23.73
CA GLN A 116 -6.69 -14.20 24.59
C GLN A 116 -6.13 -15.62 24.62
N LEU A 117 -5.44 -16.05 23.57
CA LEU A 117 -4.93 -17.41 23.41
C LEU A 117 -3.52 -17.59 24.00
N PHE A 118 -2.71 -16.54 24.00
CA PHE A 118 -1.32 -16.62 24.44
C PHE A 118 -1.20 -16.43 25.95
N LYS A 119 -0.54 -17.40 26.60
CA LYS A 119 -0.22 -17.36 28.04
C LYS A 119 1.13 -16.67 28.28
N VAL A 120 1.29 -15.48 27.72
CA VAL A 120 2.47 -14.62 27.90
C VAL A 120 2.01 -13.25 28.41
N GLU A 121 2.95 -12.39 28.79
CA GLU A 121 2.63 -11.05 29.20
C GLU A 121 1.77 -10.34 28.13
N ARG A 122 0.73 -9.61 28.59
CA ARG A 122 -0.27 -9.00 27.70
C ARG A 122 0.33 -8.03 26.69
N GLU A 123 1.30 -7.24 27.09
CA GLU A 123 1.98 -6.27 26.23
C GLU A 123 2.78 -6.98 25.14
N MET A 124 3.51 -8.03 25.50
CA MET A 124 4.25 -8.87 24.54
C MET A 124 3.30 -9.55 23.54
N ALA A 125 2.18 -10.11 24.01
CA ALA A 125 1.19 -10.69 23.12
C ALA A 125 0.60 -9.65 22.15
N HIS A 126 0.26 -8.46 22.66
CA HIS A 126 -0.27 -7.38 21.84
C HIS A 126 0.72 -6.96 20.75
N ASP A 127 1.98 -6.71 21.11
CA ASP A 127 3.01 -6.29 20.15
C ASP A 127 3.28 -7.36 19.09
N PHE A 128 3.34 -8.63 19.51
CA PHE A 128 3.48 -9.77 18.60
C PHE A 128 2.34 -9.83 17.58
N PHE A 129 1.08 -9.86 18.02
CA PHE A 129 -0.06 -9.99 17.10
C PHE A 129 -0.26 -8.74 16.25
N ARG A 130 0.01 -7.55 16.79
CA ARG A 130 0.01 -6.32 16.00
C ARG A 130 1.04 -6.36 14.88
N THR A 131 2.24 -6.84 15.17
CA THR A 131 3.29 -7.01 14.15
C THR A 131 2.86 -8.00 13.07
N MET A 132 2.26 -9.13 13.43
CA MET A 132 1.73 -10.11 12.48
C MET A 132 0.62 -9.53 11.61
N GLU A 133 -0.27 -8.72 12.19
CA GLU A 133 -1.36 -8.05 11.45
C GLU A 133 -0.80 -7.05 10.42
N ILE A 134 0.19 -6.24 10.83
CA ILE A 134 0.88 -5.30 9.93
C ILE A 134 1.57 -6.03 8.78
N GLN A 135 2.31 -7.12 9.06
CA GLN A 135 2.99 -7.91 8.02
C GLN A 135 2.00 -8.53 7.04
N SER A 136 0.89 -9.08 7.53
CA SER A 136 -0.18 -9.64 6.71
C SER A 136 -0.78 -8.60 5.76
N SER A 137 -1.14 -7.43 6.29
CA SER A 137 -1.71 -6.36 5.48
C SER A 137 -0.70 -5.72 4.53
N ALA A 138 0.58 -5.69 4.88
CA ALA A 138 1.63 -5.25 3.96
C ALA A 138 1.75 -6.20 2.75
N ALA A 139 1.58 -7.51 2.95
CA ALA A 139 1.50 -8.49 1.85
C ALA A 139 0.29 -8.24 0.97
N ALA A 140 -0.90 -7.95 1.54
CA ALA A 140 -2.09 -7.59 0.79
C ALA A 140 -1.89 -6.32 -0.05
N VAL A 141 -1.30 -5.27 0.52
CA VAL A 141 -0.95 -4.06 -0.24
C VAL A 141 0.02 -4.37 -1.37
N GLN A 142 1.06 -5.19 -1.14
CA GLN A 142 2.00 -5.56 -2.19
C GLN A 142 1.33 -6.33 -3.33
N ASN A 143 0.43 -7.28 -3.03
CA ASN A 143 -0.35 -7.99 -4.05
C ASN A 143 -1.19 -7.01 -4.89
N LEU A 144 -1.86 -6.04 -4.26
CA LEU A 144 -2.60 -4.99 -4.96
C LEU A 144 -1.71 -4.20 -5.92
N LEU A 145 -0.52 -3.79 -5.48
CA LEU A 145 0.43 -3.03 -6.31
C LEU A 145 0.93 -3.85 -7.50
N LEU A 146 1.15 -5.16 -7.33
CA LEU A 146 1.59 -6.06 -8.40
C LEU A 146 0.45 -6.32 -9.39
N ALA A 147 -0.76 -6.59 -8.91
CA ALA A 147 -1.94 -6.76 -9.75
C ALA A 147 -2.21 -5.50 -10.59
N ALA A 148 -2.09 -4.31 -10.00
CA ALA A 148 -2.21 -3.07 -10.75
C ALA A 148 -1.16 -2.98 -11.86
N THR A 149 0.09 -3.32 -11.57
CA THR A 149 1.17 -3.30 -12.56
C THR A 149 0.92 -4.30 -13.71
N SER A 150 0.42 -5.51 -13.41
CA SER A 150 0.11 -6.52 -14.43
C SER A 150 -1.05 -6.11 -15.33
N LEU A 151 -1.98 -5.29 -14.82
CA LEU A 151 -3.10 -4.72 -15.57
C LEU A 151 -2.75 -3.40 -16.29
N GLY A 152 -1.47 -2.99 -16.31
CA GLY A 152 -1.05 -1.72 -16.91
C GLY A 152 -1.43 -0.48 -16.11
N LEU A 153 -1.92 -0.66 -14.88
CA LEU A 153 -2.27 0.43 -13.98
C LEU A 153 -1.06 0.90 -13.17
N ALA A 154 -1.09 2.17 -12.80
CA ALA A 154 -0.09 2.84 -11.99
C ALA A 154 -0.60 3.06 -10.57
N THR A 155 0.30 2.96 -9.60
CA THR A 155 -0.01 3.10 -8.18
C THR A 155 1.11 3.78 -7.41
N VAL A 156 0.77 4.27 -6.21
CA VAL A 156 1.75 4.65 -5.19
C VAL A 156 1.22 4.34 -3.80
N TRP A 157 2.05 3.78 -2.93
CA TRP A 157 1.76 3.61 -1.51
C TRP A 157 2.09 4.92 -0.77
N LEU A 158 1.09 5.61 -0.26
CA LEU A 158 1.22 6.90 0.44
C LEU A 158 1.45 6.70 1.95
N GLY A 159 2.60 6.17 2.35
CA GLY A 159 2.96 5.95 3.75
C GLY A 159 3.06 7.24 4.59
N ILE A 160 3.29 8.41 3.97
CA ILE A 160 3.34 9.70 4.68
C ILE A 160 2.06 10.05 5.43
N LEU A 161 0.92 9.50 5.01
CA LEU A 161 -0.37 9.70 5.66
C LEU A 161 -0.43 9.11 7.08
N TYR A 162 0.54 8.30 7.46
CA TYR A 162 0.71 7.85 8.84
C TYR A 162 0.84 9.02 9.83
N LEU A 163 1.39 10.16 9.41
CA LEU A 163 1.49 11.36 10.24
C LEU A 163 0.13 11.95 10.64
N ILE A 164 -0.92 11.63 9.89
CA ILE A 164 -2.29 12.07 10.10
C ILE A 164 -3.26 10.87 10.12
N LYS A 165 -2.76 9.72 10.59
CA LYS A 165 -3.46 8.44 10.53
C LYS A 165 -4.84 8.49 11.19
N ASP A 166 -4.95 9.17 12.34
CA ASP A 166 -6.19 9.20 13.12
C ASP A 166 -7.30 9.96 12.35
N GLN A 167 -6.95 11.09 11.73
CA GLN A 167 -7.87 11.85 10.88
C GLN A 167 -8.27 11.07 9.61
N VAL A 168 -7.33 10.29 9.04
CA VAL A 168 -7.63 9.43 7.89
C VAL A 168 -8.54 8.28 8.30
N LEU A 169 -8.27 7.60 9.41
CA LEU A 169 -9.10 6.51 9.91
C LEU A 169 -10.53 6.98 10.26
N GLU A 170 -10.65 8.15 10.89
CA GLU A 170 -11.95 8.76 11.17
C GLU A 170 -12.72 9.05 9.88
N PHE A 171 -12.05 9.65 8.89
CA PHE A 171 -12.62 9.92 7.57
C PHE A 171 -13.11 8.64 6.85
N LEU A 172 -12.37 7.53 7.02
CA LEU A 172 -12.70 6.22 6.45
C LEU A 172 -13.81 5.48 7.21
N GLY A 173 -14.22 5.95 8.38
CA GLY A 173 -15.19 5.27 9.24
C GLY A 173 -14.60 4.11 10.05
N GLU A 174 -13.28 4.05 10.19
CA GLU A 174 -12.53 3.02 10.93
C GLU A 174 -11.71 3.62 12.10
N PRO A 175 -12.32 4.43 13.02
CA PRO A 175 -11.58 5.14 14.05
C PRO A 175 -10.87 4.24 15.07
N LYS A 176 -11.27 2.96 15.15
CA LYS A 176 -10.65 1.94 16.02
C LYS A 176 -9.67 1.03 15.28
N GLY A 177 -9.54 1.19 13.97
CA GLY A 177 -8.61 0.44 13.14
C GLY A 177 -7.18 0.92 13.25
N GLU A 178 -6.27 0.22 12.59
CA GLU A 178 -4.90 0.66 12.39
C GLU A 178 -4.66 1.05 10.93
N PHE A 179 -4.07 2.23 10.71
CA PHE A 179 -3.76 2.72 9.37
C PHE A 179 -2.68 1.88 8.70
N MET A 180 -2.94 1.37 7.50
CA MET A 180 -1.98 0.60 6.73
C MET A 180 -1.51 1.33 5.47
N ALA A 181 -2.42 1.71 4.60
CA ALA A 181 -2.08 2.35 3.34
C ALA A 181 -3.21 3.19 2.78
N VAL A 182 -2.85 4.18 1.99
CA VAL A 182 -3.71 4.80 0.98
C VAL A 182 -2.99 4.67 -0.35
N VAL A 183 -3.64 4.06 -1.32
CA VAL A 183 -3.09 3.72 -2.64
C VAL A 183 -3.94 4.39 -3.73
N PRO A 184 -3.50 5.54 -4.29
CA PRO A 184 -4.02 6.06 -5.54
C PRO A 184 -3.75 5.10 -6.69
N VAL A 185 -4.75 4.89 -7.55
CA VAL A 185 -4.74 3.99 -8.71
C VAL A 185 -5.25 4.73 -9.95
N GLY A 186 -4.60 4.53 -11.08
CA GLY A 186 -4.97 5.13 -12.36
C GLY A 186 -3.98 4.75 -13.44
N TYR A 187 -4.07 5.37 -14.60
CA TYR A 187 -3.06 5.23 -15.66
C TYR A 187 -1.96 6.28 -15.49
N ALA A 188 -0.71 5.88 -15.77
CA ALA A 188 0.45 6.78 -15.62
C ALA A 188 0.42 7.92 -16.64
N ALA A 189 0.50 9.17 -16.18
CA ALA A 189 0.66 10.31 -17.08
C ALA A 189 2.08 10.45 -17.64
N THR A 190 3.07 9.84 -16.97
CA THR A 190 4.49 9.88 -17.37
C THR A 190 5.15 8.53 -17.08
N SER A 191 6.08 8.13 -17.93
CA SER A 191 6.93 6.97 -17.66
C SER A 191 7.93 7.28 -16.54
N SER A 192 8.30 6.28 -15.75
CA SER A 192 9.34 6.40 -14.72
C SER A 192 10.22 5.15 -14.72
N SER A 193 11.52 5.34 -14.90
CA SER A 193 12.51 4.26 -14.75
C SER A 193 12.70 3.85 -13.29
N GLY A 194 12.32 4.72 -12.36
CA GLY A 194 12.54 4.54 -10.93
C GLY A 194 14.02 4.70 -10.53
N PRO A 195 14.31 4.75 -9.23
CA PRO A 195 15.67 4.80 -8.73
C PRO A 195 16.38 3.46 -8.91
N GLN A 196 17.71 3.51 -9.06
CA GLN A 196 18.56 2.31 -9.11
C GLN A 196 18.43 1.53 -7.79
N LYS A 197 18.27 0.22 -7.90
CA LYS A 197 18.28 -0.67 -6.73
C LYS A 197 19.70 -0.90 -6.23
N GLN A 198 19.85 -1.06 -4.92
CA GLN A 198 21.11 -1.48 -4.33
C GLN A 198 21.47 -2.90 -4.83
N PRO A 199 22.76 -3.23 -5.00
CA PRO A 199 23.17 -4.56 -5.40
C PRO A 199 22.69 -5.64 -4.42
N LEU A 200 22.23 -6.78 -4.94
CA LEU A 200 21.71 -7.88 -4.12
C LEU A 200 22.80 -8.44 -3.17
N VAL A 201 24.03 -8.47 -3.60
CA VAL A 201 25.17 -8.93 -2.79
C VAL A 201 25.34 -8.15 -1.49
N ALA A 202 24.86 -6.87 -1.44
CA ALA A 202 24.87 -6.07 -0.22
C ALA A 202 23.69 -6.40 0.73
N LYS A 203 22.77 -7.25 0.34
CA LYS A 203 21.53 -7.57 1.07
C LYS A 203 21.40 -9.05 1.41
N ALA A 204 22.06 -9.92 0.66
CA ALA A 204 22.00 -11.37 0.84
C ALA A 204 23.32 -11.88 1.43
N ARG A 205 23.23 -12.73 2.46
CA ARG A 205 24.35 -13.48 3.02
C ARG A 205 23.96 -14.94 3.04
N TYR A 206 24.83 -15.77 2.50
CA TYR A 206 24.71 -17.24 2.60
C TYR A 206 25.40 -17.67 3.89
N LEU A 207 24.74 -18.50 4.66
CA LEU A 207 25.25 -19.10 5.90
C LEU A 207 25.37 -20.59 5.62
N ASP A 208 26.61 -21.07 5.52
CA ASP A 208 26.97 -22.48 5.28
C ASP A 208 27.22 -23.19 6.62
#